data_bebd9c3abb9da50ff96b03ef80817421
#
_entry.id   bebd9c3abb9da50ff96b03ef80817421
#
_cell.length_a   1.000
_cell.length_b   1.000
_cell.length_c   1.000
_cell.angle_alpha   90.00
_cell.angle_beta   90.00
_cell.angle_gamma   90.00
#
_symmetry.space_group_name_H-M   'P 1'
#
loop_
_entity.id
_entity.type
_entity.pdbx_description
1 polymer ?
#
loop_
_entity_poly.entity_id
_entity_poly.type
_entity_poly.pdbx_seq_one_letter_code
_entity_poly.pdbx_strand_id
1 'polypeptide(L)'
;ARSGRFDPLVGREVQLERLAQILLRRGKNNPVLVGEAGTGKTAIVEGLAQQIASRSGSVPDALHGARLIQLDLPGLVAGTRFRGDFEERLRGVVAEIIAAGDVIVFIDEIHMLMRAGGGASGAMDAASLLKPALARGQIRCIGATTWKEYRRYIEADGALARRFQAVPVDEPSPDEVMRIVQGLRPAYEQFHGVAISDEAIDAAVGLSARYLTDRAMPD
;
A
#
# COMPACT_ATOMS: atom_id res chain seq x y z
N ALA A 1 12.85 1.47 -4.62
CA ALA A 1 12.84 2.82 -5.15
C ALA A 1 14.23 3.26 -5.62
N ARG A 2 15.24 3.33 -4.74
CA ARG A 2 16.62 3.77 -5.11
C ARG A 2 17.28 2.92 -6.18
N SER A 3 16.89 1.67 -6.37
CA SER A 3 17.44 0.75 -7.38
C SER A 3 16.69 0.78 -8.72
N GLY A 4 15.70 1.65 -8.90
CA GLY A 4 14.92 1.75 -10.15
C GLY A 4 14.07 0.51 -10.48
N ARG A 5 13.70 -0.28 -9.47
CA ARG A 5 12.98 -1.56 -9.68
C ARG A 5 11.45 -1.43 -9.75
N PHE A 6 10.92 -0.25 -9.49
CA PHE A 6 9.47 -0.04 -9.56
C PHE A 6 9.10 0.58 -10.90
N ASP A 7 7.96 0.18 -11.41
CA ASP A 7 7.37 0.78 -12.58
C ASP A 7 6.99 2.24 -12.33
N PRO A 8 6.96 3.09 -13.36
CA PRO A 8 6.52 4.48 -13.21
C PRO A 8 5.04 4.50 -12.82
N LEU A 9 4.70 5.28 -11.79
CA LEU A 9 3.30 5.55 -11.47
C LEU A 9 2.75 6.59 -12.44
N VAL A 10 1.69 6.23 -13.13
CA VAL A 10 0.98 7.10 -14.07
C VAL A 10 -0.40 7.42 -13.52
N GLY A 11 -0.73 8.70 -13.45
CA GLY A 11 -1.93 9.16 -12.78
C GLY A 11 -1.81 9.04 -11.25
N ARG A 12 -2.93 9.14 -10.57
CA ARG A 12 -3.00 8.98 -9.10
C ARG A 12 -2.33 10.10 -8.28
N GLU A 13 -2.04 11.26 -8.89
CA GLU A 13 -1.44 12.42 -8.24
C GLU A 13 -2.26 12.87 -7.03
N VAL A 14 -3.58 12.86 -7.15
CA VAL A 14 -4.52 13.22 -6.07
C VAL A 14 -4.37 12.28 -4.87
N GLN A 15 -4.23 10.99 -5.12
CA GLN A 15 -4.02 10.00 -4.06
C GLN A 15 -2.66 10.17 -3.40
N LEU A 16 -1.60 10.44 -4.18
CA LEU A 16 -0.25 10.70 -3.66
C LEU A 16 -0.22 11.93 -2.75
N GLU A 17 -0.77 13.05 -3.22
CA GLU A 17 -0.87 14.26 -2.41
C GLU A 17 -1.66 14.02 -1.12
N ARG A 18 -2.75 13.26 -1.22
CA ARG A 18 -3.58 12.94 -0.06
C ARG A 18 -2.85 12.08 0.95
N LEU A 19 -2.06 11.07 0.50
CA LEU A 19 -1.19 10.28 1.36
C LEU A 19 -0.19 11.17 2.11
N ALA A 20 0.53 12.03 1.37
CA ALA A 20 1.52 12.93 1.94
C ALA A 20 0.92 13.90 2.96
N GLN A 21 -0.22 14.51 2.64
CA GLN A 21 -0.96 15.39 3.55
C GLN A 21 -1.38 14.68 4.86
N ILE A 22 -1.87 13.44 4.77
CA ILE A 22 -2.32 12.69 5.95
C ILE A 22 -1.12 12.29 6.80
N LEU A 23 -0.02 11.82 6.22
CA LEU A 23 1.20 11.43 6.93
C LEU A 23 1.83 12.57 7.75
N LEU A 24 1.57 13.82 7.38
CA LEU A 24 2.08 15.00 8.08
C LEU A 24 1.13 15.56 9.16
N ARG A 25 -0.04 14.99 9.33
CA ARG A 25 -1.00 15.43 10.36
C ARG A 25 -0.54 15.06 11.77
N ARG A 26 -0.98 15.83 12.77
CA ARG A 26 -0.77 15.50 14.19
C ARG A 26 -1.65 14.34 14.68
N GLY A 27 -2.83 14.18 14.07
CA GLY A 27 -3.81 13.12 14.38
C GLY A 27 -4.43 12.57 13.12
N LYS A 28 -4.97 11.35 13.16
CA LYS A 28 -5.40 10.60 11.95
C LYS A 28 -4.33 10.63 10.86
N ASN A 29 -3.10 10.36 11.25
CA ASN A 29 -1.92 10.47 10.41
C ASN A 29 -1.52 9.17 9.71
N ASN A 30 -2.35 8.14 9.80
CA ASN A 30 -2.15 6.89 9.09
C ASN A 30 -3.19 6.79 7.94
N PRO A 31 -2.79 7.00 6.68
CA PRO A 31 -3.69 6.78 5.56
C PRO A 31 -3.96 5.29 5.32
N VAL A 32 -5.18 4.98 4.88
CA VAL A 32 -5.54 3.67 4.35
C VAL A 32 -6.07 3.83 2.95
N LEU A 33 -5.39 3.26 1.97
CA LEU A 33 -5.88 3.15 0.60
C LEU A 33 -7.01 2.13 0.57
N VAL A 34 -8.18 2.56 0.16
CA VAL A 34 -9.40 1.74 0.19
C VAL A 34 -9.99 1.65 -1.21
N GLY A 35 -10.05 0.44 -1.74
CA GLY A 35 -10.56 0.15 -3.08
C GLY A 35 -10.57 -1.35 -3.35
N GLU A 36 -11.20 -1.76 -4.43
CA GLU A 36 -11.27 -3.16 -4.83
C GLU A 36 -9.89 -3.72 -5.19
N ALA A 37 -9.77 -5.06 -5.28
CA ALA A 37 -8.53 -5.69 -5.73
C ALA A 37 -8.19 -5.22 -7.16
N GLY A 38 -6.89 -5.06 -7.47
CA GLY A 38 -6.46 -4.64 -8.81
C GLY A 38 -6.52 -3.12 -9.09
N THR A 39 -7.08 -2.29 -8.21
CA THR A 39 -7.20 -0.83 -8.44
C THR A 39 -5.86 -0.04 -8.33
N GLY A 40 -4.73 -0.72 -8.14
CA GLY A 40 -3.41 -0.09 -8.11
C GLY A 40 -3.00 0.50 -6.75
N LYS A 41 -3.56 0.04 -5.62
CA LYS A 41 -3.22 0.54 -4.27
C LYS A 41 -1.73 0.42 -3.94
N THR A 42 -1.12 -0.72 -4.24
CA THR A 42 0.31 -0.97 -4.01
C THR A 42 1.18 -0.07 -4.89
N ALA A 43 0.81 0.11 -6.17
CA ALA A 43 1.50 0.99 -7.10
C ALA A 43 1.54 2.46 -6.62
N ILE A 44 0.47 2.94 -5.98
CA ILE A 44 0.44 4.29 -5.38
C ILE A 44 1.49 4.42 -4.26
N VAL A 45 1.65 3.40 -3.42
CA VAL A 45 2.64 3.40 -2.33
C VAL A 45 4.06 3.31 -2.88
N GLU A 46 4.28 2.53 -3.92
CA GLU A 46 5.55 2.44 -4.63
C GLU A 46 5.92 3.77 -5.29
N GLY A 47 4.95 4.44 -5.94
CA GLY A 47 5.12 5.80 -6.48
C GLY A 47 5.48 6.83 -5.41
N LEU A 48 4.82 6.77 -4.24
CA LEU A 48 5.21 7.61 -3.10
C LEU A 48 6.66 7.34 -2.66
N ALA A 49 7.06 6.07 -2.59
CA ALA A 49 8.44 5.69 -2.24
C ALA A 49 9.46 6.20 -3.26
N GLN A 50 9.12 6.18 -4.55
CA GLN A 50 9.96 6.75 -5.61
C GLN A 50 10.11 8.27 -5.46
N GLN A 51 9.02 9.00 -5.24
CA GLN A 51 9.04 10.46 -5.06
C GLN A 51 9.82 10.87 -3.81
N ILE A 52 9.67 10.15 -2.69
CA ILE A 52 10.47 10.37 -1.48
C ILE A 52 11.97 10.16 -1.78
N ALA A 53 12.31 9.08 -2.47
CA ALA A 53 13.71 8.73 -2.75
C ALA A 53 14.39 9.68 -3.74
N SER A 54 13.67 10.13 -4.77
CA SER A 54 14.15 11.05 -5.80
C SER A 54 14.02 12.53 -5.41
N ARG A 55 13.33 12.82 -4.32
CA ARG A 55 12.99 14.18 -3.88
C ARG A 55 12.26 14.97 -4.98
N SER A 56 11.37 14.31 -5.69
CA SER A 56 10.62 14.86 -6.82
C SER A 56 9.12 14.81 -6.58
N GLY A 57 8.36 15.43 -7.47
CA GLY A 57 6.91 15.45 -7.43
C GLY A 57 6.33 16.35 -6.35
N SER A 58 5.13 16.04 -5.89
CA SER A 58 4.37 16.83 -4.91
C SER A 58 4.64 16.45 -3.44
N VAL A 59 5.67 15.60 -3.18
CA VAL A 59 5.98 15.16 -1.82
C VAL A 59 6.66 16.28 -1.02
N PRO A 60 6.09 16.70 0.12
CA PRO A 60 6.69 17.74 0.95
C PRO A 60 8.07 17.35 1.50
N ASP A 61 8.95 18.35 1.67
CA ASP A 61 10.32 18.18 2.19
C ASP A 61 10.38 17.41 3.52
N ALA A 62 9.37 17.55 4.36
CA ALA A 62 9.27 16.86 5.64
C ALA A 62 9.23 15.32 5.51
N LEU A 63 8.93 14.78 4.32
CA LEU A 63 8.93 13.35 4.04
C LEU A 63 10.20 12.87 3.31
N HIS A 64 11.05 13.76 2.79
CA HIS A 64 12.24 13.36 2.02
C HIS A 64 13.28 12.55 2.80
N GLY A 65 13.25 12.60 4.13
CA GLY A 65 14.09 11.77 4.99
C GLY A 65 13.45 10.45 5.41
N ALA A 66 12.17 10.23 5.08
CA ALA A 66 11.46 9.04 5.52
C ALA A 66 11.87 7.79 4.72
N ARG A 67 11.90 6.66 5.41
CA ARG A 67 12.09 5.33 4.82
C ARG A 67 10.73 4.63 4.75
N LEU A 68 10.25 4.32 3.56
CA LEU A 68 9.04 3.54 3.38
C LEU A 68 9.43 2.06 3.29
N ILE A 69 8.90 1.25 4.21
CA ILE A 69 9.22 -0.18 4.35
C ILE A 69 7.91 -0.97 4.30
N GLN A 70 7.83 -1.95 3.41
CA GLN A 70 6.71 -2.89 3.39
C GLN A 70 6.92 -3.96 4.46
N LEU A 71 5.89 -4.18 5.28
CA LEU A 71 5.87 -5.25 6.27
C LEU A 71 5.24 -6.49 5.65
N ASP A 72 6.09 -7.48 5.35
CA ASP A 72 5.66 -8.79 4.86
C ASP A 72 5.26 -9.69 6.04
N LEU A 73 3.98 -9.67 6.38
CA LEU A 73 3.45 -10.48 7.48
C LEU A 73 3.53 -12.00 7.21
N PRO A 74 3.18 -12.51 6.01
CA PRO A 74 3.40 -13.90 5.66
C PRO A 74 4.86 -14.33 5.80
N GLY A 75 5.80 -13.49 5.34
CA GLY A 75 7.23 -13.76 5.45
C GLY A 75 7.73 -13.81 6.90
N LEU A 76 7.14 -13.02 7.80
CA LEU A 76 7.47 -13.07 9.22
C LEU A 76 7.03 -14.38 9.91
N VAL A 77 5.94 -14.97 9.44
CA VAL A 77 5.44 -16.27 9.91
C VAL A 77 6.27 -17.42 9.33
N ALA A 78 6.76 -17.27 8.11
CA ALA A 78 7.53 -18.30 7.43
C ALA A 78 8.81 -18.63 8.20
N GLY A 79 9.03 -19.92 8.48
CA GLY A 79 10.22 -20.40 9.19
C GLY A 79 10.17 -20.28 10.72
N THR A 80 9.04 -19.86 11.30
CA THR A 80 8.82 -19.99 12.75
C THR A 80 8.24 -21.38 13.05
N ARG A 81 8.84 -22.08 14.01
CA ARG A 81 8.34 -23.39 14.47
C ARG A 81 7.31 -23.27 15.60
N PHE A 82 7.41 -22.21 16.36
CA PHE A 82 6.55 -21.94 17.50
C PHE A 82 5.95 -20.52 17.42
N ARG A 83 4.78 -20.39 18.01
CA ARG A 83 4.06 -19.10 18.10
C ARG A 83 4.90 -18.00 18.75
N GLY A 84 5.66 -18.33 19.79
CA GLY A 84 6.53 -17.36 20.49
C GLY A 84 7.63 -16.76 19.62
N ASP A 85 8.18 -17.53 18.67
CA ASP A 85 9.24 -17.05 17.77
C ASP A 85 8.73 -15.93 16.86
N PHE A 86 7.49 -16.06 16.36
CA PHE A 86 6.86 -15.01 15.56
C PHE A 86 6.59 -13.74 16.36
N GLU A 87 6.03 -13.89 17.58
CA GLU A 87 5.76 -12.75 18.46
C GLU A 87 7.04 -12.00 18.82
N GLU A 88 8.12 -12.70 19.12
CA GLU A 88 9.41 -12.12 19.44
C GLU A 88 10.01 -11.37 18.23
N ARG A 89 9.98 -11.95 17.05
CA ARG A 89 10.44 -11.31 15.81
C ARG A 89 9.64 -10.03 15.51
N LEU A 90 8.31 -10.11 15.56
CA LEU A 90 7.47 -8.95 15.30
C LEU A 90 7.67 -7.85 16.34
N ARG A 91 7.83 -8.22 17.62
CA ARG A 91 8.14 -7.26 18.68
C ARG A 91 9.49 -6.57 18.46
N GLY A 92 10.50 -7.30 18.01
CA GLY A 92 11.79 -6.76 17.62
C GLY A 92 11.67 -5.75 16.49
N VAL A 93 10.97 -6.12 15.40
CA VAL A 93 10.72 -5.23 14.24
C VAL A 93 9.97 -3.95 14.68
N VAL A 94 8.94 -4.08 15.50
CA VAL A 94 8.17 -2.94 16.02
C VAL A 94 9.07 -2.01 16.87
N ALA A 95 9.92 -2.56 17.71
CA ALA A 95 10.86 -1.79 18.53
C ALA A 95 11.88 -1.03 17.67
N GLU A 96 12.43 -1.67 16.63
CA GLU A 96 13.35 -1.04 15.69
C GLU A 96 12.69 0.10 14.90
N ILE A 97 11.45 -0.10 14.41
CA ILE A 97 10.68 0.94 13.72
C ILE A 97 10.46 2.16 14.62
N ILE A 98 10.08 1.92 15.87
CA ILE A 98 9.85 3.00 16.86
C ILE A 98 11.16 3.74 17.15
N ALA A 99 12.26 3.01 17.36
CA ALA A 99 13.57 3.60 17.66
C ALA A 99 14.13 4.41 16.48
N ALA A 100 13.88 3.98 15.25
CA ALA A 100 14.33 4.66 14.05
C ALA A 100 13.64 6.03 13.82
N GLY A 101 12.34 6.14 14.12
CA GLY A 101 11.57 7.38 14.06
C GLY A 101 11.29 7.95 12.65
N ASP A 102 12.08 7.57 11.65
CA ASP A 102 11.99 8.02 10.26
C ASP A 102 11.25 7.01 9.34
N VAL A 103 10.76 5.91 9.91
CA VAL A 103 10.11 4.83 9.14
C VAL A 103 8.63 5.08 8.98
N ILE A 104 8.14 4.86 7.76
CA ILE A 104 6.74 4.72 7.40
C ILE A 104 6.53 3.26 7.00
N VAL A 105 5.65 2.55 7.69
CA VAL A 105 5.38 1.14 7.43
C VAL A 105 4.23 1.03 6.44
N PHE A 106 4.44 0.33 5.33
CA PHE A 106 3.35 -0.08 4.45
C PHE A 106 2.87 -1.48 4.84
N ILE A 107 1.58 -1.63 5.03
CA ILE A 107 0.93 -2.91 5.34
C ILE A 107 -0.16 -3.14 4.31
N ASP A 108 0.12 -4.02 3.38
CA ASP A 108 -0.90 -4.49 2.45
C ASP A 108 -1.88 -5.40 3.18
N GLU A 109 -3.13 -5.44 2.74
CA GLU A 109 -4.20 -6.19 3.39
C GLU A 109 -4.24 -5.96 4.93
N ILE A 110 -4.15 -4.69 5.35
CA ILE A 110 -4.03 -4.32 6.78
C ILE A 110 -5.14 -4.94 7.65
N HIS A 111 -6.29 -5.28 7.07
CA HIS A 111 -7.37 -5.96 7.77
C HIS A 111 -6.97 -7.34 8.28
N MET A 112 -5.98 -8.00 7.67
CA MET A 112 -5.46 -9.29 8.13
C MET A 112 -4.92 -9.18 9.57
N LEU A 113 -4.28 -8.05 9.90
CA LEU A 113 -3.83 -7.75 11.26
C LEU A 113 -4.98 -7.57 12.25
N MET A 114 -6.14 -7.10 11.76
CA MET A 114 -7.27 -6.73 12.61
C MET A 114 -8.26 -7.88 12.81
N ARG A 115 -8.27 -8.88 11.91
CA ARG A 115 -9.13 -10.08 12.01
C ARG A 115 -8.78 -10.98 13.20
N ALA A 116 -7.65 -10.82 13.76
CA ALA A 116 -6.99 -11.74 14.69
C ALA A 116 -7.54 -11.69 16.13
N GLY A 117 -8.80 -11.37 16.31
CA GLY A 117 -9.48 -11.46 17.61
C GLY A 117 -10.30 -12.73 17.85
N GLY A 118 -10.35 -13.71 16.94
CA GLY A 118 -11.33 -14.78 17.03
C GLY A 118 -11.06 -16.13 16.39
N GLY A 119 -9.83 -16.51 16.07
CA GLY A 119 -9.62 -17.80 15.41
C GLY A 119 -8.19 -18.32 15.46
N ALA A 120 -8.09 -19.63 15.44
CA ALA A 120 -6.90 -20.44 15.61
C ALA A 120 -5.85 -20.31 14.50
N SER A 121 -5.04 -19.24 14.48
CA SER A 121 -3.77 -19.24 13.74
C SER A 121 -2.97 -17.95 14.03
N GLY A 122 -1.66 -17.95 13.83
CA GLY A 122 -0.67 -16.92 14.20
C GLY A 122 -0.95 -15.46 13.86
N ALA A 123 -2.00 -15.16 13.08
CA ALA A 123 -2.47 -13.79 12.81
C ALA A 123 -3.02 -13.07 14.07
N MET A 124 -3.44 -13.83 15.10
CA MET A 124 -3.98 -13.30 16.35
C MET A 124 -2.96 -12.45 17.12
N ASP A 125 -1.70 -12.78 16.97
CA ASP A 125 -0.62 -12.21 17.77
C ASP A 125 -0.03 -10.93 17.15
N ALA A 126 -0.04 -10.83 15.83
CA ALA A 126 0.38 -9.63 15.12
C ALA A 126 -0.48 -8.41 15.49
N ALA A 127 -1.81 -8.61 15.56
CA ALA A 127 -2.74 -7.54 15.94
C ALA A 127 -2.50 -7.06 17.38
N SER A 128 -2.27 -7.94 18.31
CA SER A 128 -2.04 -7.60 19.71
C SER A 128 -0.76 -6.76 19.92
N LEU A 129 0.23 -6.92 19.07
CA LEU A 129 1.49 -6.19 19.11
C LEU A 129 1.45 -4.87 18.36
N LEU A 130 0.91 -4.86 17.14
CA LEU A 130 0.89 -3.67 16.28
C LEU A 130 -0.21 -2.68 16.64
N LYS A 131 -1.41 -3.15 16.97
CA LYS A 131 -2.55 -2.31 17.29
C LYS A 131 -2.29 -1.29 18.41
N PRO A 132 -1.65 -1.63 19.55
CA PRO A 132 -1.30 -0.66 20.57
C PRO A 132 -0.30 0.40 20.06
N ALA A 133 0.69 0.03 19.28
CA ALA A 133 1.69 0.95 18.73
C ALA A 133 1.06 1.93 17.72
N LEU A 134 0.18 1.43 16.84
CA LEU A 134 -0.60 2.23 15.90
C LEU A 134 -1.58 3.15 16.63
N ALA A 135 -2.32 2.64 17.61
CA ALA A 135 -3.29 3.43 18.38
C ALA A 135 -2.63 4.55 19.20
N ARG A 136 -1.42 4.34 19.70
CA ARG A 136 -0.62 5.38 20.40
C ARG A 136 0.09 6.34 19.46
N GLY A 137 0.11 6.05 18.13
CA GLY A 137 0.80 6.88 17.13
C GLY A 137 2.34 6.78 17.22
N GLN A 138 2.85 5.68 17.73
CA GLN A 138 4.29 5.40 17.82
C GLN A 138 4.87 4.97 16.46
N ILE A 139 4.01 4.49 15.56
CA ILE A 139 4.35 4.06 14.21
C ILE A 139 3.51 4.87 13.22
N ARG A 140 4.14 5.36 12.16
CA ARG A 140 3.45 5.89 10.98
C ARG A 140 3.20 4.73 10.02
N CYS A 141 1.95 4.59 9.55
CA CYS A 141 1.55 3.46 8.75
C CYS A 141 0.73 3.93 7.53
N ILE A 142 0.96 3.30 6.39
CA ILE A 142 0.08 3.31 5.24
C ILE A 142 -0.55 1.92 5.17
N GLY A 143 -1.87 1.83 5.20
CA GLY A 143 -2.59 0.58 5.00
C GLY A 143 -3.17 0.50 3.60
N ALA A 144 -3.43 -0.73 3.11
CA ALA A 144 -4.27 -0.97 1.95
C ALA A 144 -5.31 -2.05 2.29
N THR A 145 -6.54 -1.87 1.82
CA THR A 145 -7.64 -2.84 2.04
C THR A 145 -8.83 -2.54 1.13
N THR A 146 -9.89 -3.35 1.20
CA THR A 146 -11.17 -3.08 0.55
C THR A 146 -12.10 -2.23 1.42
N TRP A 147 -13.15 -1.60 0.83
CA TRP A 147 -14.16 -0.87 1.59
C TRP A 147 -14.89 -1.74 2.61
N LYS A 148 -15.20 -2.98 2.24
CA LYS A 148 -15.86 -3.95 3.12
C LYS A 148 -15.04 -4.21 4.38
N GLU A 149 -13.74 -4.47 4.20
CA GLU A 149 -12.83 -4.79 5.28
C GLU A 149 -12.49 -3.54 6.14
N TYR A 150 -12.33 -2.36 5.50
CA TYR A 150 -12.11 -1.10 6.19
C TYR A 150 -13.23 -0.80 7.20
N ARG A 151 -14.49 -0.86 6.75
CA ARG A 151 -15.66 -0.62 7.63
C ARG A 151 -15.73 -1.63 8.77
N ARG A 152 -15.47 -2.90 8.45
CA ARG A 152 -15.61 -3.98 9.42
C ARG A 152 -14.53 -3.98 10.50
N TYR A 153 -13.29 -3.65 10.17
CA TYR A 153 -12.15 -3.86 11.07
C TYR A 153 -11.45 -2.59 11.54
N ILE A 154 -11.50 -1.50 10.79
CA ILE A 154 -10.83 -0.26 11.14
C ILE A 154 -11.83 0.77 11.66
N GLU A 155 -12.88 1.02 10.90
CA GLU A 155 -13.89 2.03 11.25
C GLU A 155 -14.70 1.62 12.49
N ALA A 156 -14.99 0.33 12.65
CA ALA A 156 -15.68 -0.21 13.81
C ALA A 156 -14.85 -0.16 15.11
N ASP A 157 -13.53 -0.02 15.01
CA ASP A 157 -12.65 0.10 16.17
C ASP A 157 -12.33 1.55 16.50
N GLY A 158 -12.91 2.06 17.59
CA GLY A 158 -12.77 3.48 17.97
C GLY A 158 -11.32 3.94 18.19
N ALA A 159 -10.39 3.07 18.58
CA ALA A 159 -8.99 3.42 18.74
C ALA A 159 -8.28 3.59 17.40
N LEU A 160 -8.57 2.72 16.44
CA LEU A 160 -8.04 2.78 15.08
C LEU A 160 -8.71 3.89 14.25
N ALA A 161 -10.02 4.05 14.34
CA ALA A 161 -10.76 5.09 13.64
C ALA A 161 -10.27 6.52 13.94
N ARG A 162 -9.69 6.73 15.12
CA ARG A 162 -9.06 8.01 15.51
C ARG A 162 -7.66 8.21 14.93
N ARG A 163 -7.05 7.17 14.37
CA ARG A 163 -5.67 7.18 13.87
C ARG A 163 -5.59 6.99 12.35
N PHE A 164 -6.56 6.29 11.79
CA PHE A 164 -6.60 5.98 10.37
C PHE A 164 -7.54 6.91 9.61
N GLN A 165 -7.15 7.24 8.38
CA GLN A 165 -7.94 8.05 7.45
C GLN A 165 -8.04 7.32 6.12
N ALA A 166 -9.25 7.02 5.67
CA ALA A 166 -9.47 6.42 4.36
C ALA A 166 -9.07 7.38 3.22
N VAL A 167 -8.44 6.81 2.21
CA VAL A 167 -8.14 7.42 0.92
C VAL A 167 -8.75 6.52 -0.16
N PRO A 168 -9.82 6.95 -0.82
CA PRO A 168 -10.46 6.17 -1.88
C PRO A 168 -9.53 5.94 -3.06
N VAL A 169 -9.53 4.71 -3.56
CA VAL A 169 -8.84 4.31 -4.79
C VAL A 169 -9.87 3.61 -5.66
N ASP A 170 -10.53 4.41 -6.48
CA ASP A 170 -11.51 3.91 -7.41
C ASP A 170 -10.85 3.28 -8.63
N GLU A 171 -11.56 2.42 -9.33
CA GLU A 171 -11.12 1.87 -10.60
C GLU A 171 -10.88 3.03 -11.58
N PRO A 172 -9.75 3.01 -12.33
CA PRO A 172 -9.46 4.07 -13.28
C PRO A 172 -10.46 4.04 -14.45
N SER A 173 -10.77 5.22 -14.96
CA SER A 173 -11.56 5.36 -16.20
C SER A 173 -10.81 4.74 -17.39
N PRO A 174 -11.50 4.37 -18.47
CA PRO A 174 -10.85 3.84 -19.68
C PRO A 174 -9.72 4.72 -20.22
N ASP A 175 -9.88 6.04 -20.16
CA ASP A 175 -8.84 6.99 -20.57
C ASP A 175 -7.63 6.99 -19.63
N GLU A 176 -7.85 6.78 -18.33
CA GLU A 176 -6.77 6.62 -17.37
C GLU A 176 -6.05 5.29 -17.56
N VAL A 177 -6.79 4.19 -17.81
CA VAL A 177 -6.20 2.89 -18.13
C VAL A 177 -5.30 3.00 -19.37
N MET A 178 -5.76 3.67 -20.42
CA MET A 178 -4.98 3.89 -21.64
C MET A 178 -3.66 4.61 -21.30
N ARG A 179 -3.70 5.69 -20.51
CA ARG A 179 -2.50 6.42 -20.10
C ARG A 179 -1.57 5.58 -19.24
N ILE A 180 -2.10 4.74 -18.35
CA ILE A 180 -1.33 3.83 -17.51
C ILE A 180 -0.57 2.83 -18.39
N VAL A 181 -1.27 2.16 -19.30
CA VAL A 181 -0.65 1.16 -20.19
C VAL A 181 0.40 1.79 -21.11
N GLN A 182 0.12 3.00 -21.66
CA GLN A 182 1.10 3.76 -22.44
C GLN A 182 2.34 4.11 -21.61
N GLY A 183 2.17 4.49 -20.35
CA GLY A 183 3.28 4.80 -19.45
C GLY A 183 4.13 3.58 -19.06
N LEU A 184 3.52 2.40 -19.00
CA LEU A 184 4.21 1.14 -18.71
C LEU A 184 4.90 0.54 -19.96
N ARG A 185 4.48 0.90 -21.15
CA ARG A 185 4.97 0.39 -22.43
C ARG A 185 6.50 0.31 -22.52
N PRO A 186 7.30 1.36 -22.19
CA PRO A 186 8.76 1.28 -22.33
C PRO A 186 9.38 0.21 -21.43
N ALA A 187 8.83 -0.01 -20.23
CA ALA A 187 9.31 -1.04 -19.32
C ALA A 187 9.03 -2.45 -19.86
N TYR A 188 7.83 -2.67 -20.41
CA TYR A 188 7.46 -3.94 -21.04
C TYR A 188 8.25 -4.22 -22.31
N GLU A 189 8.43 -3.22 -23.18
CA GLU A 189 9.25 -3.32 -24.39
C GLU A 189 10.70 -3.70 -24.06
N GLN A 190 11.27 -3.05 -23.06
CA GLN A 190 12.63 -3.34 -22.58
C GLN A 190 12.75 -4.75 -21.99
N PHE A 191 11.76 -5.16 -21.20
CA PHE A 191 11.78 -6.47 -20.53
C PHE A 191 11.62 -7.63 -21.52
N HIS A 192 10.72 -7.49 -22.49
CA HIS A 192 10.37 -8.54 -23.45
C HIS A 192 11.18 -8.48 -24.75
N GLY A 193 11.89 -7.37 -25.00
CA GLY A 193 12.67 -7.18 -26.22
C GLY A 193 11.81 -7.05 -27.50
N VAL A 194 10.59 -6.53 -27.36
CA VAL A 194 9.62 -6.35 -28.46
C VAL A 194 9.08 -4.93 -28.47
N ALA A 195 8.72 -4.42 -29.65
CA ALA A 195 7.99 -3.16 -29.78
C ALA A 195 6.48 -3.40 -29.65
N ILE A 196 5.80 -2.51 -28.92
CA ILE A 196 4.34 -2.53 -28.73
C ILE A 196 3.75 -1.34 -29.47
N SER A 197 2.91 -1.57 -30.48
CA SER A 197 2.27 -0.49 -31.24
C SER A 197 1.11 0.14 -30.46
N ASP A 198 0.70 1.35 -30.87
CA ASP A 198 -0.44 2.04 -30.27
C ASP A 198 -1.74 1.24 -30.50
N GLU A 199 -1.89 0.64 -31.69
CA GLU A 199 -3.05 -0.20 -32.03
C GLU A 199 -3.11 -1.46 -31.12
N ALA A 200 -1.96 -2.01 -30.74
CA ALA A 200 -1.92 -3.14 -29.80
C ALA A 200 -2.39 -2.72 -28.40
N ILE A 201 -2.03 -1.52 -27.94
CA ILE A 201 -2.50 -0.97 -26.67
C ILE A 201 -4.00 -0.71 -26.72
N ASP A 202 -4.50 -0.05 -27.77
CA ASP A 202 -5.92 0.21 -27.96
C ASP A 202 -6.73 -1.09 -27.96
N ALA A 203 -6.24 -2.11 -28.68
CA ALA A 203 -6.88 -3.41 -28.72
C ALA A 203 -6.86 -4.10 -27.35
N ALA A 204 -5.73 -4.06 -26.63
CA ALA A 204 -5.59 -4.67 -25.31
C ALA A 204 -6.58 -4.05 -24.32
N VAL A 205 -6.63 -2.71 -24.21
CA VAL A 205 -7.54 -2.00 -23.31
C VAL A 205 -9.00 -2.25 -23.72
N GLY A 206 -9.33 -2.13 -25.00
CA GLY A 206 -10.70 -2.32 -25.48
C GLY A 206 -11.22 -3.74 -25.31
N LEU A 207 -10.39 -4.76 -25.55
CA LEU A 207 -10.76 -6.16 -25.37
C LEU A 207 -10.85 -6.52 -23.87
N SER A 208 -9.92 -6.05 -23.06
CA SER A 208 -9.96 -6.29 -21.60
C SER A 208 -11.22 -5.69 -20.99
N ALA A 209 -11.56 -4.45 -21.30
CA ALA A 209 -12.78 -3.81 -20.80
C ALA A 209 -14.05 -4.55 -21.21
N ARG A 210 -14.03 -5.24 -22.37
CA ARG A 210 -15.20 -5.97 -22.89
C ARG A 210 -15.33 -7.39 -22.33
N TYR A 211 -14.22 -8.06 -22.11
CA TYR A 211 -14.22 -9.51 -21.84
C TYR A 211 -13.72 -9.89 -20.44
N LEU A 212 -12.98 -9.01 -19.75
CA LEU A 212 -12.45 -9.25 -18.41
C LEU A 212 -13.24 -8.45 -17.36
N THR A 213 -14.52 -8.77 -17.22
CA THR A 213 -15.45 -8.03 -16.33
C THR A 213 -15.36 -8.42 -14.85
N ASP A 214 -14.58 -9.44 -14.52
CA ASP A 214 -14.37 -9.96 -13.17
C ASP A 214 -13.12 -9.39 -12.48
N ARG A 215 -12.37 -8.54 -13.17
CA ARG A 215 -11.16 -7.88 -12.66
C ARG A 215 -11.24 -6.38 -12.85
N ALA A 216 -10.66 -5.65 -11.89
CA ALA A 216 -10.48 -4.22 -12.04
C ALA A 216 -9.32 -3.94 -13.01
N MET A 217 -9.50 -2.96 -13.89
CA MET A 217 -8.44 -2.51 -14.78
C MET A 217 -7.42 -1.64 -14.00
N PRO A 218 -6.15 -1.65 -14.33
CA PRO A 218 -5.45 -2.31 -15.46
C PRO A 218 -4.78 -3.66 -15.12
N ASP A 219 -5.26 -4.36 -14.10
CA ASP A 219 -4.64 -5.59 -13.57
C ASP A 219 -4.70 -6.78 -14.57
#